data_dd2a19e7a791a785d644ed7061f02c21
#
_entry.id   dd2a19e7a791a785d644ed7061f02c21
#
_cell.length_a   1.000
_cell.length_b   1.000
_cell.length_c   1.000
_cell.angle_alpha   90.00
_cell.angle_beta   90.00
_cell.angle_gamma   90.00
#
_symmetry.space_group_name_H-M   'P 1'
#
loop_
_entity.id
_entity.type
_entity.pdbx_description
1 polymer ?
#
loop_
_entity_poly.entity_id
_entity_poly.type
_entity_poly.pdbx_seq_one_letter_code
_entity_poly.pdbx_strand_id
1 'polypeptide(L)'
;MSVDPITCHILDTTLGKPASGVIVQLFHISNDPSLSSISEDTTTSNGKHFAMAKTDNDGRIKQWIINPNGDFQNLGINKNSSKNNHQSWDNLKPGIYKAKFLTGKYFLLLAQNQQGSTSGDGGRTFFPFVEISFIIDNPPDNHYHIPLLLSNYSYTTYRGS
;
A
#
# COMPACT_ATOMS: atom_id res chain seq x y z
N MET A 1 7.50 4.20 -18.92
CA MET A 1 6.65 3.28 -18.15
C MET A 1 5.49 4.03 -17.54
N SER A 2 4.30 3.52 -17.70
CA SER A 2 3.14 4.12 -17.07
C SER A 2 3.17 3.90 -15.57
N VAL A 3 2.62 4.86 -14.85
CA VAL A 3 2.50 4.83 -13.40
C VAL A 3 1.02 4.66 -13.09
N ASP A 4 0.69 3.76 -12.17
CA ASP A 4 -0.69 3.55 -11.75
C ASP A 4 -1.21 4.77 -10.98
N PRO A 5 -2.53 4.95 -10.89
CA PRO A 5 -3.10 6.14 -10.23
C PRO A 5 -2.87 6.19 -8.72
N ILE A 6 -2.51 5.06 -8.11
CA ILE A 6 -2.12 5.00 -6.70
C ILE A 6 -0.67 4.57 -6.64
N THR A 7 0.16 5.31 -5.92
CA THR A 7 1.57 4.97 -5.72
C THR A 7 1.94 5.11 -4.26
N CYS A 8 3.05 4.49 -3.87
CA CYS A 8 3.57 4.54 -2.51
C CYS A 8 5.06 4.86 -2.52
N HIS A 9 5.54 5.36 -1.38
CA HIS A 9 6.96 5.57 -1.14
C HIS A 9 7.22 5.41 0.34
N ILE A 10 8.18 4.54 0.70
CA ILE A 10 8.47 4.23 2.09
C ILE A 10 9.91 4.59 2.41
N LEU A 11 10.09 5.45 3.41
CA LEU A 11 11.39 5.78 3.96
C LEU A 11 11.53 5.12 5.33
N ASP A 12 12.58 4.31 5.50
CA ASP A 12 12.98 3.80 6.81
C ASP A 12 13.75 4.91 7.53
N THR A 13 13.09 5.54 8.51
CA THR A 13 13.68 6.69 9.21
C THR A 13 14.72 6.29 10.24
N THR A 14 14.74 5.02 10.65
CA THR A 14 15.78 4.48 11.52
C THR A 14 17.11 4.41 10.76
N LEU A 15 17.09 3.94 9.53
CA LEU A 15 18.26 3.82 8.68
C LEU A 15 18.56 5.09 7.88
N GLY A 16 17.55 5.96 7.69
CA GLY A 16 17.65 7.11 6.79
C GLY A 16 17.75 6.69 5.32
N LYS A 17 17.12 5.58 4.95
CA LYS A 17 17.20 4.99 3.62
C LYS A 17 15.82 4.53 3.14
N PRO A 18 15.62 4.45 1.81
CA PRO A 18 14.39 3.84 1.29
C PRO A 18 14.19 2.43 1.83
N ALA A 19 12.95 2.10 2.16
CA ALA A 19 12.60 0.75 2.60
C ALA A 19 12.28 -0.11 1.38
N SER A 20 13.25 -0.91 0.98
CA SER A 20 13.14 -1.79 -0.18
C SER A 20 12.51 -3.14 0.23
N GLY A 21 11.70 -3.73 -0.65
CA GLY A 21 11.17 -5.06 -0.44
C GLY A 21 9.96 -5.13 0.51
N VAL A 22 9.30 -4.00 0.78
CA VAL A 22 8.08 -3.99 1.59
C VAL A 22 6.89 -4.39 0.73
N ILE A 23 6.18 -5.42 1.16
CA ILE A 23 4.94 -5.84 0.49
C ILE A 23 3.81 -4.92 0.93
N VAL A 24 3.06 -4.42 -0.04
CA VAL A 24 1.89 -3.57 0.20
C VAL A 24 0.70 -4.19 -0.52
N GLN A 25 -0.42 -4.23 0.16
CA GLN A 25 -1.69 -4.76 -0.37
C GLN A 25 -2.73 -3.65 -0.39
N LEU A 26 -3.50 -3.59 -1.47
CA LEU A 26 -4.60 -2.62 -1.59
C LEU A 26 -5.94 -3.33 -1.41
N PHE A 27 -6.79 -2.71 -0.61
CA PHE A 27 -8.15 -3.21 -0.33
C PHE A 27 -9.17 -2.13 -0.70
N HIS A 28 -10.33 -2.57 -1.12
CA HIS A 28 -11.48 -1.70 -1.37
C HIS A 28 -12.46 -1.85 -0.21
N ILE A 29 -12.84 -0.73 0.40
CA ILE A 29 -13.72 -0.72 1.57
C ILE A 29 -15.15 -0.33 1.18
N SER A 30 -15.31 0.73 0.40
CA SER A 30 -16.63 1.26 0.06
C SER A 30 -16.59 1.97 -1.29
N ASN A 31 -17.72 1.92 -2.01
CA ASN A 31 -17.92 2.70 -3.24
C ASN A 31 -18.30 4.15 -2.98
N ASP A 32 -18.67 4.48 -1.75
CA ASP A 32 -19.12 5.81 -1.38
C ASP A 32 -17.99 6.59 -0.70
N PRO A 33 -17.46 7.65 -1.34
CA PRO A 33 -16.36 8.42 -0.76
C PRO A 33 -16.83 9.45 0.27
N SER A 34 -18.13 9.60 0.49
CA SER A 34 -18.63 10.68 1.37
C SER A 34 -18.35 10.35 2.84
N LEU A 35 -17.96 11.38 3.59
CA LEU A 35 -17.71 11.24 5.02
C LEU A 35 -18.98 10.89 5.79
N SER A 36 -20.13 11.28 5.28
CA SER A 36 -21.42 10.95 5.89
C SER A 36 -21.78 9.47 5.81
N SER A 37 -21.13 8.71 4.92
CA SER A 37 -21.34 7.27 4.80
C SER A 37 -20.60 6.47 5.89
N ILE A 38 -19.67 7.09 6.60
CA ILE A 38 -18.84 6.42 7.59
C ILE A 38 -19.63 6.31 8.90
N SER A 39 -19.69 5.11 9.44
CA SER A 39 -20.35 4.82 10.72
C SER A 39 -19.48 3.87 11.54
N GLU A 40 -19.90 3.63 12.77
CA GLU A 40 -19.20 2.67 13.65
C GLU A 40 -19.17 1.26 13.04
N ASP A 41 -20.14 0.95 12.20
CA ASP A 41 -20.24 -0.35 11.53
C ASP A 41 -19.46 -0.42 10.21
N THR A 42 -18.81 0.68 9.81
CA THR A 42 -17.98 0.67 8.61
C THR A 42 -16.80 -0.26 8.84
N THR A 43 -16.84 -1.41 8.17
CA THR A 43 -15.81 -2.45 8.34
C THR A 43 -14.60 -2.15 7.49
N THR A 44 -13.43 -2.35 8.07
CA THR A 44 -12.21 -2.50 7.29
C THR A 44 -12.32 -3.83 6.57
N SER A 45 -12.59 -3.79 5.29
CA SER A 45 -12.62 -4.90 4.32
C SER A 45 -12.50 -6.33 4.90
N ASN A 46 -13.56 -7.09 4.81
CA ASN A 46 -13.52 -8.55 5.07
C ASN A 46 -13.04 -9.34 3.84
N GLY A 47 -12.74 -8.65 2.74
CA GLY A 47 -12.33 -9.26 1.50
C GLY A 47 -10.83 -9.38 1.36
N LYS A 48 -10.44 -10.08 0.31
CA LYS A 48 -9.03 -10.18 -0.07
C LYS A 48 -8.57 -8.88 -0.73
N HIS A 49 -7.29 -8.60 -0.63
CA HIS A 49 -6.72 -7.50 -1.38
C HIS A 49 -6.96 -7.69 -2.88
N PHE A 50 -7.22 -6.60 -3.59
CA PHE A 50 -7.41 -6.65 -5.04
C PHE A 50 -6.11 -6.43 -5.80
N ALA A 51 -5.09 -5.91 -5.15
CA ALA A 51 -3.78 -5.65 -5.75
C ALA A 51 -2.69 -5.75 -4.70
N MET A 52 -1.49 -6.06 -5.13
CA MET A 52 -0.30 -6.05 -4.27
C MET A 52 0.92 -5.64 -5.06
N ALA A 53 1.94 -5.18 -4.37
CA ALA A 53 3.25 -4.90 -4.94
C ALA A 53 4.30 -4.92 -3.85
N LYS A 54 5.55 -4.86 -4.27
CA LYS A 54 6.71 -4.80 -3.38
C LYS A 54 7.51 -3.55 -3.72
N THR A 55 7.93 -2.80 -2.72
CA THR A 55 8.74 -1.60 -2.97
C THR A 55 10.05 -1.97 -3.65
N ASP A 56 10.47 -1.12 -4.56
CA ASP A 56 11.75 -1.23 -5.28
C ASP A 56 12.91 -0.71 -4.41
N ASN A 57 14.10 -0.62 -5.01
CA ASN A 57 15.30 -0.15 -4.29
C ASN A 57 15.20 1.32 -3.86
N ASP A 58 14.30 2.08 -4.45
CA ASP A 58 14.02 3.46 -4.05
C ASP A 58 12.88 3.55 -3.03
N GLY A 59 12.37 2.42 -2.57
CA GLY A 59 11.25 2.37 -1.64
C GLY A 59 9.91 2.69 -2.28
N ARG A 60 9.80 2.60 -3.61
CA ARG A 60 8.62 3.04 -4.36
C ARG A 60 7.82 1.88 -4.94
N ILE A 61 6.51 2.10 -5.02
CA ILE A 61 5.59 1.28 -5.81
C ILE A 61 4.96 2.20 -6.84
N LYS A 62 5.15 1.87 -8.11
CA LYS A 62 4.61 2.61 -9.25
C LYS A 62 3.53 1.83 -10.00
N GLN A 63 3.55 0.52 -9.88
CA GLN A 63 2.61 -0.38 -10.56
C GLN A 63 2.23 -1.51 -9.61
N TRP A 64 0.99 -1.99 -9.76
CA TRP A 64 0.45 -3.04 -8.91
C TRP A 64 0.18 -4.30 -9.70
N ILE A 65 0.29 -5.43 -9.03
CA ILE A 65 -0.09 -6.75 -9.54
C ILE A 65 -1.48 -7.03 -9.05
N ILE A 66 -2.42 -7.27 -9.95
CA ILE A 66 -3.81 -7.52 -9.60
C ILE A 66 -3.95 -8.95 -9.08
N ASN A 67 -4.62 -9.08 -7.93
CA ASN A 67 -4.92 -10.38 -7.35
C ASN A 67 -6.11 -11.01 -8.10
N PRO A 68 -5.91 -12.11 -8.83
CA PRO A 68 -6.99 -12.73 -9.60
C PRO A 68 -8.13 -13.26 -8.72
N ASN A 69 -7.84 -13.52 -7.44
CA ASN A 69 -8.84 -13.96 -6.47
C ASN A 69 -9.46 -12.82 -5.67
N GLY A 70 -9.07 -11.58 -5.94
CA GLY A 70 -9.60 -10.39 -5.30
C GLY A 70 -10.77 -9.82 -6.07
N ASP A 71 -11.53 -8.95 -5.40
CA ASP A 71 -12.66 -8.27 -6.02
C ASP A 71 -12.19 -6.96 -6.63
N PHE A 72 -11.83 -7.01 -7.91
CA PHE A 72 -11.33 -5.83 -8.64
C PHE A 72 -12.24 -5.42 -9.80
N GLN A 73 -13.40 -6.06 -9.96
CA GLN A 73 -14.22 -5.94 -11.18
C GLN A 73 -14.83 -4.55 -11.37
N ASN A 74 -15.07 -3.81 -10.31
CA ASN A 74 -15.73 -2.51 -10.39
C ASN A 74 -14.79 -1.36 -10.03
N LEU A 75 -13.48 -1.58 -10.10
CA LEU A 75 -12.49 -0.61 -9.67
C LEU A 75 -11.81 0.14 -10.83
N GLY A 76 -12.25 -0.10 -12.06
CA GLY A 76 -11.69 0.58 -13.22
C GLY A 76 -10.40 -0.05 -13.75
N ILE A 77 -10.13 -1.28 -13.35
CA ILE A 77 -8.94 -2.02 -13.80
C ILE A 77 -9.31 -2.78 -15.08
N ASN A 78 -8.49 -2.63 -16.12
CA ASN A 78 -8.71 -3.28 -17.40
C ASN A 78 -8.07 -4.67 -17.41
N LYS A 79 -8.90 -5.71 -17.45
CA LYS A 79 -8.47 -7.11 -17.47
C LYS A 79 -7.75 -7.54 -18.73
N ASN A 80 -8.02 -6.85 -19.85
CA ASN A 80 -7.61 -7.33 -21.17
C ASN A 80 -6.30 -6.74 -21.66
N SER A 81 -5.71 -5.81 -20.92
CA SER A 81 -4.44 -5.20 -21.30
C SER A 81 -3.32 -5.74 -20.41
N SER A 82 -2.95 -7.00 -20.62
CA SER A 82 -1.80 -7.54 -19.91
C SER A 82 -0.59 -7.57 -20.84
N LYS A 83 0.18 -6.50 -20.84
CA LYS A 83 1.57 -6.59 -21.27
C LYS A 83 2.42 -6.80 -20.03
N ASN A 84 3.18 -7.91 -19.99
CA ASN A 84 4.10 -8.21 -18.88
C ASN A 84 3.42 -8.40 -17.52
N ASN A 85 2.24 -9.03 -17.49
CA ASN A 85 1.47 -9.28 -16.28
C ASN A 85 1.00 -8.02 -15.55
N HIS A 86 1.13 -6.86 -16.19
CA HIS A 86 0.60 -5.62 -15.64
C HIS A 86 -0.75 -5.31 -16.30
N GLN A 87 -1.78 -5.19 -15.49
CA GLN A 87 -3.10 -4.78 -15.97
C GLN A 87 -3.23 -3.27 -15.85
N SER A 88 -3.72 -2.63 -16.93
CA SER A 88 -3.91 -1.19 -16.95
C SER A 88 -4.98 -0.76 -15.95
N TRP A 89 -4.68 0.27 -15.17
CA TRP A 89 -5.63 0.87 -14.25
C TRP A 89 -5.90 2.30 -14.69
N ASP A 90 -6.77 2.43 -15.71
CA ASP A 90 -6.95 3.70 -16.40
C ASP A 90 -8.11 4.53 -15.88
N ASN A 91 -9.00 3.93 -15.09
CA ASN A 91 -10.24 4.57 -14.68
C ASN A 91 -10.49 4.34 -13.19
N LEU A 92 -9.70 5.01 -12.36
CA LEU A 92 -9.82 4.94 -10.92
C LEU A 92 -11.23 5.34 -10.47
N LYS A 93 -11.85 4.53 -9.61
CA LYS A 93 -13.20 4.77 -9.12
C LYS A 93 -13.20 5.44 -7.77
N PRO A 94 -14.12 6.40 -7.53
CA PRO A 94 -14.30 6.98 -6.19
C PRO A 94 -14.63 5.92 -5.14
N GLY A 95 -14.27 6.20 -3.92
CA GLY A 95 -14.59 5.31 -2.80
C GLY A 95 -13.62 5.44 -1.65
N ILE A 96 -13.69 4.49 -0.74
CA ILE A 96 -12.78 4.36 0.38
C ILE A 96 -11.92 3.12 0.15
N TYR A 97 -10.63 3.29 0.28
CA TYR A 97 -9.63 2.26 0.04
C TYR A 97 -8.69 2.15 1.24
N LYS A 98 -7.95 1.06 1.29
CA LYS A 98 -6.95 0.84 2.35
C LYS A 98 -5.68 0.26 1.75
N ALA A 99 -4.54 0.79 2.15
CA ALA A 99 -3.23 0.22 1.88
C ALA A 99 -2.71 -0.44 3.15
N LYS A 100 -2.33 -1.71 3.06
CA LYS A 100 -1.73 -2.46 4.17
C LYS A 100 -0.27 -2.74 3.84
N PHE A 101 0.61 -2.18 4.66
CA PHE A 101 2.07 -2.27 4.50
C PHE A 101 2.58 -3.34 5.47
N LEU A 102 3.19 -4.41 4.95
CA LEU A 102 3.68 -5.51 5.79
C LEU A 102 5.03 -5.14 6.41
N THR A 103 5.01 -4.15 7.26
CA THR A 103 6.20 -3.52 7.84
C THR A 103 6.91 -4.42 8.86
N GLY A 104 6.16 -5.18 9.65
CA GLY A 104 6.76 -6.13 10.60
C GLY A 104 7.60 -7.17 9.89
N LYS A 105 7.10 -7.67 8.76
CA LYS A 105 7.84 -8.63 7.92
C LYS A 105 9.11 -8.00 7.34
N TYR A 106 9.04 -6.73 6.94
CA TYR A 106 10.20 -5.98 6.47
C TYR A 106 11.30 -5.91 7.55
N PHE A 107 10.94 -5.54 8.78
CA PHE A 107 11.91 -5.45 9.87
C PHE A 107 12.50 -6.81 10.23
N LEU A 108 11.68 -7.85 10.21
CA LEU A 108 12.15 -9.22 10.47
C LEU A 108 13.19 -9.64 9.45
N LEU A 109 12.89 -9.46 8.16
CA LEU A 109 13.82 -9.82 7.08
C LEU A 109 15.08 -8.97 7.10
N LEU A 110 14.95 -7.69 7.42
CA LEU A 110 16.10 -6.78 7.55
C LEU A 110 17.05 -7.27 8.64
N ALA A 111 16.53 -7.67 9.80
CA ALA A 111 17.31 -8.17 10.90
C ALA A 111 18.02 -9.50 10.56
N GLN A 112 17.33 -10.39 9.84
CA GLN A 112 17.89 -11.66 9.41
C GLN A 112 19.01 -11.51 8.39
N ASN A 113 18.95 -10.46 7.56
CA ASN A 113 19.93 -10.22 6.51
C ASN A 113 21.13 -9.40 6.98
N GLN A 114 21.08 -8.83 8.17
CA GLN A 114 22.19 -8.08 8.73
C GLN A 114 23.15 -9.02 9.45
N GLN A 115 24.20 -9.44 8.75
CA GLN A 115 25.27 -10.22 9.36
C GLN A 115 26.02 -9.36 10.38
N GLY A 116 26.20 -9.91 11.57
CA GLY A 116 26.92 -9.23 12.63
C GLY A 116 26.11 -8.23 13.43
N SER A 117 24.80 -8.20 13.24
CA SER A 117 23.92 -7.43 14.11
C SER A 117 23.92 -8.08 15.50
N THR A 118 24.51 -7.37 16.45
CA THR A 118 24.51 -7.80 17.84
C THR A 118 23.26 -7.38 18.61
N SER A 119 22.38 -6.60 17.97
CA SER A 119 21.10 -6.25 18.55
C SER A 119 20.20 -7.48 18.46
N GLY A 120 20.15 -8.28 19.49
CA GLY A 120 19.34 -9.49 19.56
C GLY A 120 17.83 -9.23 19.56
N ASP A 121 17.37 -8.15 18.92
CA ASP A 121 15.95 -7.77 18.93
C ASP A 121 15.13 -8.46 17.81
N GLY A 122 15.79 -9.16 16.86
CA GLY A 122 15.11 -9.93 15.82
C GLY A 122 14.19 -9.11 14.92
N GLY A 123 14.46 -7.82 14.76
CA GLY A 123 13.60 -6.94 13.97
C GLY A 123 12.38 -6.45 14.75
N ARG A 124 12.51 -6.29 16.05
CA ARG A 124 11.41 -5.91 16.93
C ARG A 124 10.78 -4.59 16.50
N THR A 125 9.46 -4.61 16.40
CA THR A 125 8.63 -3.45 16.09
C THR A 125 7.36 -3.50 16.94
N PHE A 126 6.81 -2.33 17.23
CA PHE A 126 5.54 -2.28 17.97
C PHE A 126 4.35 -2.59 17.05
N PHE A 127 4.44 -2.20 15.78
CA PHE A 127 3.35 -2.37 14.83
C PHE A 127 3.65 -3.57 13.93
N PRO A 128 2.79 -4.60 13.92
CA PRO A 128 3.02 -5.78 13.07
C PRO A 128 2.88 -5.44 11.59
N PHE A 129 2.05 -4.48 11.28
CA PHE A 129 1.84 -3.93 9.94
C PHE A 129 1.24 -2.53 10.10
N VAL A 130 1.24 -1.76 9.04
CA VAL A 130 0.64 -0.43 9.00
C VAL A 130 -0.51 -0.45 8.02
N GLU A 131 -1.66 0.05 8.43
CA GLU A 131 -2.84 0.20 7.57
C GLU A 131 -3.20 1.67 7.45
N ILE A 132 -3.37 2.13 6.21
CA ILE A 132 -3.74 3.50 5.93
C ILE A 132 -4.99 3.47 5.07
N SER A 133 -6.10 3.98 5.61
CA SER A 133 -7.34 4.15 4.85
C SER A 133 -7.38 5.55 4.25
N PHE A 134 -7.89 5.66 3.02
CA PHE A 134 -7.90 6.93 2.31
C PHE A 134 -9.10 7.01 1.39
N ILE A 135 -9.47 8.24 1.04
CA ILE A 135 -10.63 8.54 0.20
C ILE A 135 -10.15 8.89 -1.21
N ILE A 136 -10.77 8.27 -2.20
CA ILE A 136 -10.66 8.70 -3.59
C ILE A 136 -11.92 9.48 -3.90
N ASP A 137 -11.75 10.75 -4.23
CA ASP A 137 -12.84 11.70 -4.41
C ASP A 137 -13.68 11.42 -5.65
N ASN A 138 -14.86 12.03 -5.71
CA ASN A 138 -15.71 12.00 -6.88
C ASN A 138 -15.89 13.43 -7.42
N PRO A 139 -15.32 13.78 -8.61
CA PRO A 139 -14.48 12.92 -9.47
C PRO A 139 -13.09 12.69 -8.87
N PRO A 140 -12.43 11.58 -9.22
CA PRO A 140 -11.08 11.32 -8.73
C PRO A 140 -10.06 12.31 -9.26
N ASP A 141 -9.05 12.60 -8.44
CA ASP A 141 -7.87 13.30 -8.92
C ASP A 141 -7.05 12.36 -9.83
N ASN A 142 -6.12 12.92 -10.58
CA ASN A 142 -5.32 12.14 -11.52
C ASN A 142 -4.41 11.14 -10.82
N HIS A 143 -3.99 11.43 -9.59
CA HIS A 143 -2.98 10.63 -8.90
C HIS A 143 -3.15 10.75 -7.40
N TYR A 144 -2.92 9.63 -6.71
CA TYR A 144 -2.92 9.53 -5.25
C TYR A 144 -1.60 8.91 -4.82
N HIS A 145 -0.82 9.64 -4.05
CA HIS A 145 0.47 9.18 -3.57
C HIS A 145 0.46 9.05 -2.05
N ILE A 146 0.85 7.87 -1.56
CA ILE A 146 0.82 7.55 -0.14
C ILE A 146 2.26 7.34 0.35
N PRO A 147 2.89 8.38 0.92
CA PRO A 147 4.19 8.23 1.55
C PRO A 147 4.04 7.60 2.93
N LEU A 148 5.03 6.83 3.33
CA LEU A 148 5.11 6.27 4.67
C LEU A 148 6.50 6.52 5.23
N LEU A 149 6.56 7.27 6.33
CA LEU A 149 7.77 7.44 7.12
C LEU A 149 7.73 6.41 8.22
N LEU A 150 8.65 5.46 8.21
CA LEU A 150 8.55 4.23 8.97
C LEU A 150 9.72 4.08 9.93
N SER A 151 9.42 3.80 11.19
CA SER A 151 10.40 3.30 12.16
C SER A 151 9.80 2.12 12.92
N ASN A 152 10.58 1.52 13.80
CA ASN A 152 10.14 0.34 14.54
C ASN A 152 8.99 0.65 15.52
N TYR A 153 8.90 1.89 16.00
CA TYR A 153 7.93 2.26 17.05
C TYR A 153 7.07 3.45 16.71
N SER A 154 7.13 3.94 15.48
CA SER A 154 6.27 5.03 15.01
C SER A 154 6.20 5.05 13.48
N TYR A 155 5.17 5.68 12.98
CA TYR A 155 5.09 5.94 11.54
C TYR A 155 4.25 7.19 11.30
N THR A 156 4.46 7.79 10.15
CA THR A 156 3.75 8.98 9.72
C THR A 156 3.36 8.82 8.26
N THR A 157 2.20 9.28 7.93
CA THR A 157 1.74 9.35 6.55
C THR A 157 1.08 10.70 6.28
N TYR A 158 0.96 11.02 5.01
CA TYR A 158 0.28 12.22 4.55
C TYR A 158 -0.12 12.00 3.10
N ARG A 159 -0.94 12.91 2.57
CA ARG A 159 -1.23 12.86 1.14
C ARG A 159 -0.06 13.49 0.39
N GLY A 160 0.68 12.66 -0.34
CA GLY A 160 1.77 13.12 -1.20
C GLY A 160 1.25 13.82 -2.47
N SER A 161 2.14 14.49 -3.12
CA SER A 161 1.81 15.16 -4.39
C SER A 161 2.12 14.30 -5.61
#